data_20fdb88865335ec2fcc80a5a478a941a
#
_entry.id   20fdb88865335ec2fcc80a5a478a941a
#
_cell.length_a   1.000
_cell.length_b   1.000
_cell.length_c   1.000
_cell.angle_alpha   90.00
_cell.angle_beta   90.00
_cell.angle_gamma   90.00
#
_symmetry.space_group_name_H-M   'P 1'
#
loop_
_entity.id
_entity.type
_entity.pdbx_description
1 polymer ?
#
loop_
_entity_poly.entity_id
_entity_poly.type
_entity_poly.pdbx_seq_one_letter_code
_entity_poly.pdbx_strand_id
1 'polypeptide(L)'
;MIDSYGFDIVMPIGSDYNRLMCPICKGANLHQQAVGVYHHTSNDNRGILVAPNGECTVHTNIHANVLNPSRGREGMRISFWCEIECKVPDLLLYQHKGTTYVEWDNTLSGSKLWFSESFE
;
A
#
# COMPACT_ATOMS: atom_id res chain seq x y z
N MET A 1 11.73 0.08 13.31
CA MET A 1 10.39 -0.13 13.86
C MET A 1 9.80 -1.41 13.30
N ILE A 2 9.16 -2.18 14.14
CA ILE A 2 8.52 -3.43 13.72
C ILE A 2 7.02 -3.23 13.88
N ASP A 3 6.28 -3.50 12.81
CA ASP A 3 4.84 -3.40 12.89
C ASP A 3 4.23 -4.64 13.55
N SER A 4 2.91 -4.65 13.67
CA SER A 4 2.19 -5.71 14.37
C SER A 4 2.32 -7.08 13.71
N TYR A 5 2.88 -7.13 12.51
CA TYR A 5 3.04 -8.37 11.76
C TYR A 5 4.50 -8.81 11.69
N GLY A 6 5.39 -8.11 12.42
CA GLY A 6 6.79 -8.46 12.39
C GLY A 6 7.55 -7.90 11.20
N PHE A 7 6.96 -6.98 10.45
CA PHE A 7 7.63 -6.33 9.34
C PHE A 7 8.41 -5.13 9.83
N ASP A 8 9.56 -4.90 9.23
CA ASP A 8 10.42 -3.81 9.61
C ASP A 8 10.29 -2.64 8.66
N ILE A 9 10.06 -1.47 9.22
CA ILE A 9 10.28 -0.22 8.49
C ILE A 9 11.59 0.31 9.04
N VAL A 10 12.63 0.27 8.21
CA VAL A 10 13.97 0.58 8.66
C VAL A 10 14.14 2.08 8.88
N MET A 11 14.54 2.44 10.09
CA MET A 11 14.84 3.82 10.47
C MET A 11 16.29 3.85 10.91
N PRO A 12 17.25 3.79 9.98
CA PRO A 12 18.64 3.63 10.34
C PRO A 12 19.18 4.86 11.05
N ILE A 13 19.72 4.64 12.23
CA ILE A 13 20.36 5.70 13.02
C ILE A 13 21.73 5.96 12.42
N GLY A 14 22.00 7.23 12.14
CA GLY A 14 23.29 7.60 11.54
C GLY A 14 23.38 7.39 10.05
N SER A 15 22.28 7.01 9.43
CA SER A 15 22.20 6.88 7.98
C SER A 15 21.59 8.14 7.37
N ASP A 16 21.89 8.37 6.11
CA ASP A 16 21.38 9.55 5.39
C ASP A 16 19.93 9.37 4.93
N TYR A 17 19.40 8.15 5.00
CA TYR A 17 18.07 7.86 4.48
C TYR A 17 17.49 6.62 5.15
N ASN A 18 16.19 6.50 5.04
CA ASN A 18 15.46 5.33 5.51
C ASN A 18 15.17 4.42 4.32
N ARG A 19 15.23 3.13 4.53
CA ARG A 19 14.94 2.15 3.50
C ARG A 19 13.76 1.30 3.89
N LEU A 20 12.86 1.09 2.94
CA LEU A 20 11.77 0.16 3.11
C LEU A 20 12.23 -1.22 2.68
N MET A 21 12.09 -2.19 3.56
CA MET A 21 12.56 -3.54 3.32
C MET A 21 11.37 -4.43 2.93
N CYS A 22 11.64 -5.39 2.05
CA CYS A 22 10.63 -6.40 1.73
C CYS A 22 10.25 -7.16 3.00
N PRO A 23 8.97 -7.27 3.33
CA PRO A 23 8.56 -7.95 4.56
C PRO A 23 8.77 -9.46 4.49
N ILE A 24 8.98 -10.00 3.30
CA ILE A 24 9.12 -11.45 3.11
C ILE A 24 10.58 -11.86 3.13
N CYS A 25 11.40 -11.27 2.27
CA CYS A 25 12.81 -11.67 2.18
C CYS A 25 13.76 -10.76 2.95
N LYS A 26 13.25 -9.64 3.49
CA LYS A 26 14.03 -8.67 4.23
C LYS A 26 15.08 -7.95 3.40
N GLY A 27 15.00 -8.06 2.09
CA GLY A 27 15.89 -7.33 1.19
C GLY A 27 15.42 -5.91 0.96
N ALA A 28 16.31 -5.07 0.46
CA ALA A 28 16.05 -3.64 0.27
C ALA A 28 15.69 -3.28 -1.18
N ASN A 29 15.41 -4.27 -2.01
CA ASN A 29 15.22 -4.05 -3.44
C ASN A 29 13.74 -4.09 -3.82
N LEU A 30 12.98 -3.18 -3.25
CA LEU A 30 11.57 -3.01 -3.57
C LEU A 30 11.40 -1.88 -4.58
N HIS A 31 10.50 -2.10 -5.52
CA HIS A 31 10.15 -1.11 -6.52
C HIS A 31 8.67 -0.79 -6.41
N GLN A 32 8.35 0.49 -6.28
CA GLN A 32 6.97 0.92 -6.22
C GLN A 32 6.29 0.65 -7.55
N GLN A 33 5.06 0.14 -7.50
CA GLN A 33 4.28 -0.10 -8.70
C GLN A 33 3.04 0.78 -8.72
N ALA A 34 1.92 0.28 -8.22
CA ALA A 34 0.67 1.01 -8.26
C ALA A 34 0.39 1.68 -6.94
N VAL A 35 -0.41 2.75 -6.97
CA VAL A 35 -0.84 3.46 -5.77
C VAL A 35 -2.34 3.63 -5.82
N GLY A 36 -3.02 3.23 -4.75
CA GLY A 36 -4.43 3.51 -4.56
C GLY A 36 -4.59 4.59 -3.50
N VAL A 37 -5.33 5.64 -3.84
CA VAL A 37 -5.60 6.74 -2.93
C VAL A 37 -7.11 6.80 -2.72
N TYR A 38 -7.53 6.77 -1.46
CA TYR A 38 -8.93 6.65 -1.12
C TYR A 38 -9.40 7.80 -0.26
N HIS A 39 -10.61 8.24 -0.56
CA HIS A 39 -11.26 9.34 0.14
C HIS A 39 -12.65 8.91 0.56
N HIS A 40 -13.01 9.23 1.77
CA HIS A 40 -14.33 8.89 2.31
C HIS A 40 -15.05 10.16 2.76
N THR A 41 -16.28 10.33 2.26
CA THR A 41 -17.20 11.35 2.77
C THR A 41 -18.34 10.64 3.47
N SER A 42 -19.23 11.38 4.11
CA SER A 42 -20.36 10.80 4.83
C SER A 42 -21.26 9.94 3.94
N ASN A 43 -21.26 10.19 2.64
CA ASN A 43 -22.16 9.50 1.71
C ASN A 43 -21.45 8.74 0.62
N ASP A 44 -20.12 8.75 0.58
CA ASP A 44 -19.43 8.30 -0.61
C ASP A 44 -18.02 7.84 -0.28
N ASN A 45 -17.58 6.79 -0.96
CA ASN A 45 -16.19 6.35 -0.94
C ASN A 45 -15.67 6.47 -2.37
N ARG A 46 -14.53 7.11 -2.52
CA ARG A 46 -13.90 7.28 -3.81
C ARG A 46 -12.46 6.83 -3.75
N GLY A 47 -11.99 6.31 -4.87
CA GLY A 47 -10.60 5.90 -4.97
C GLY A 47 -10.07 6.15 -6.35
N ILE A 48 -8.78 6.42 -6.42
CA ILE A 48 -8.06 6.54 -7.67
C ILE A 48 -6.91 5.57 -7.61
N LEU A 49 -6.81 4.73 -8.63
CA LEU A 49 -5.67 3.84 -8.80
C LEU A 49 -4.74 4.44 -9.85
N VAL A 50 -3.50 4.63 -9.48
CA VAL A 50 -2.46 5.07 -10.40
C VAL A 50 -1.60 3.85 -10.71
N ALA A 51 -1.65 3.40 -11.96
CA ALA A 51 -0.89 2.24 -12.41
C ALA A 51 0.59 2.62 -12.62
N PRO A 52 1.47 1.62 -12.71
CA PRO A 52 2.91 1.90 -12.89
C PRO A 52 3.23 2.75 -14.12
N ASN A 53 2.40 2.67 -15.16
CA ASN A 53 2.60 3.47 -16.37
C ASN A 53 2.02 4.88 -16.27
N GLY A 54 1.45 5.24 -15.10
CA GLY A 54 0.87 6.55 -14.88
C GLY A 54 -0.60 6.67 -15.20
N GLU A 55 -1.22 5.64 -15.74
CA GLU A 55 -2.65 5.67 -16.02
C GLU A 55 -3.45 5.69 -14.74
N CYS A 56 -4.53 6.48 -14.73
CA CYS A 56 -5.39 6.61 -13.58
C CYS A 56 -6.74 5.96 -13.84
N THR A 57 -7.22 5.21 -12.86
CA THR A 57 -8.54 4.58 -12.91
C THR A 57 -9.31 5.01 -11.67
N VAL A 58 -10.54 5.45 -11.87
CA VAL A 58 -11.41 5.81 -10.75
C VAL A 58 -12.10 4.56 -10.26
N HIS A 59 -11.95 4.27 -8.98
CA HIS A 59 -12.63 3.14 -8.36
C HIS A 59 -14.05 3.53 -7.97
N THR A 60 -14.96 2.60 -8.16
CA THR A 60 -16.34 2.79 -7.73
C THR A 60 -16.41 2.79 -6.20
N ASN A 61 -17.55 3.21 -5.69
CA ASN A 61 -17.82 3.23 -4.27
C ASN A 61 -17.54 1.88 -3.59
N ILE A 62 -17.95 0.79 -4.24
CA ILE A 62 -17.76 -0.55 -3.69
C ILE A 62 -16.27 -0.90 -3.61
N HIS A 63 -15.53 -0.69 -4.70
CA HIS A 63 -14.11 -1.01 -4.72
C HIS A 63 -13.33 -0.13 -3.75
N ALA A 64 -13.65 1.16 -3.71
CA ALA A 64 -12.98 2.06 -2.78
C ALA A 64 -13.21 1.65 -1.35
N ASN A 65 -14.43 1.19 -1.01
CA ASN A 65 -14.73 0.77 0.33
C ASN A 65 -13.94 -0.49 0.74
N VAL A 66 -13.78 -1.41 -0.19
CA VAL A 66 -13.05 -2.66 0.08
C VAL A 66 -11.55 -2.42 0.19
N LEU A 67 -11.02 -1.54 -0.64
CA LEU A 67 -9.57 -1.34 -0.75
C LEU A 67 -9.03 -0.28 0.20
N ASN A 68 -9.87 0.63 0.65
CA ASN A 68 -9.44 1.68 1.58
C ASN A 68 -9.07 1.06 2.92
N PRO A 69 -7.81 1.19 3.36
CA PRO A 69 -7.43 0.65 4.66
C PRO A 69 -7.98 1.42 5.85
N SER A 70 -8.44 2.65 5.63
CA SER A 70 -9.07 3.44 6.68
C SER A 70 -10.57 3.21 6.68
N ARG A 71 -11.14 3.02 7.87
CA ARG A 71 -12.59 2.96 7.99
C ARG A 71 -13.12 4.38 8.08
N GLY A 72 -13.86 4.80 7.03
CA GLY A 72 -14.53 6.08 7.04
C GLY A 72 -13.60 7.28 6.98
N ARG A 73 -12.40 7.11 6.51
CA ARG A 73 -11.42 8.20 6.43
C ARG A 73 -10.54 8.00 5.20
N GLU A 74 -9.64 8.94 4.97
CA GLU A 74 -8.67 8.81 3.89
C GLU A 74 -7.72 7.66 4.17
N GLY A 75 -7.29 7.01 3.10
CA GLY A 75 -6.33 5.92 3.19
C GLY A 75 -5.56 5.78 1.90
N MET A 76 -4.49 5.03 1.95
CA MET A 76 -3.63 4.83 0.80
C MET A 76 -3.11 3.40 0.81
N ARG A 77 -2.94 2.85 -0.38
CA ARG A 77 -2.41 1.51 -0.57
C ARG A 77 -1.35 1.59 -1.65
N ILE A 78 -0.16 1.08 -1.36
CA ILE A 78 0.95 1.13 -2.32
C ILE A 78 1.41 -0.30 -2.58
N SER A 79 1.46 -0.70 -3.86
CA SER A 79 1.96 -2.01 -4.22
C SER A 79 3.44 -1.92 -4.57
N PHE A 80 4.15 -3.01 -4.33
CA PHE A 80 5.58 -3.10 -4.59
C PHE A 80 5.92 -4.39 -5.32
N TRP A 81 7.02 -4.34 -6.04
CA TRP A 81 7.61 -5.48 -6.69
C TRP A 81 8.97 -5.75 -6.05
N CYS A 82 9.21 -6.99 -5.67
CA CYS A 82 10.48 -7.41 -5.09
C CYS A 82 11.34 -8.06 -6.15
N GLU A 83 12.62 -7.71 -6.19
CA GLU A 83 13.50 -8.20 -7.26
C GLU A 83 13.69 -9.71 -7.25
N ILE A 84 13.46 -10.36 -6.12
CA ILE A 84 13.51 -11.84 -6.08
C ILE A 84 12.12 -12.46 -6.13
N GLU A 85 11.15 -11.66 -6.59
CA GLU A 85 9.79 -12.11 -6.90
C GLU A 85 8.97 -12.59 -5.72
N CYS A 86 9.21 -12.05 -4.54
CA CYS A 86 8.32 -12.27 -3.41
C CYS A 86 6.94 -11.68 -3.72
N LYS A 87 5.89 -12.32 -3.21
CA LYS A 87 4.54 -11.76 -3.31
C LYS A 87 4.35 -10.74 -2.20
N VAL A 88 4.79 -9.52 -2.46
CA VAL A 88 4.80 -8.47 -1.47
C VAL A 88 3.39 -7.93 -1.24
N PRO A 89 2.92 -7.92 0.02
CA PRO A 89 1.63 -7.29 0.31
C PRO A 89 1.73 -5.77 0.13
N ASP A 90 0.58 -5.13 0.06
CA ASP A 90 0.55 -3.68 -0.06
C ASP A 90 1.00 -3.02 1.23
N LEU A 91 1.67 -1.88 1.09
CA LEU A 91 1.94 -1.01 2.22
C LEU A 91 0.72 -0.12 2.42
N LEU A 92 0.23 -0.05 3.63
CA LEU A 92 -0.98 0.68 3.97
C LEU A 92 -0.64 1.92 4.79
N LEU A 93 -1.27 3.04 4.42
CA LEU A 93 -1.31 4.22 5.27
C LEU A 93 -2.77 4.46 5.61
N TYR A 94 -3.10 4.51 6.89
CA TYR A 94 -4.48 4.71 7.28
C TYR A 94 -4.60 5.53 8.55
N GLN A 95 -5.77 6.07 8.73
CA GLN A 95 -6.09 6.96 9.84
C GLN A 95 -6.93 6.24 10.88
N HIS A 96 -6.58 6.42 12.14
CA HIS A 96 -7.39 5.91 13.22
C HIS A 96 -7.23 6.81 14.45
N LYS A 97 -8.33 7.40 14.89
CA LYS A 97 -8.36 8.26 16.09
C LYS A 97 -7.29 9.35 16.08
N GLY A 98 -7.15 10.00 14.95
CA GLY A 98 -6.22 11.12 14.79
C GLY A 98 -4.78 10.74 14.55
N THR A 99 -4.50 9.45 14.44
CA THR A 99 -3.14 8.96 14.19
C THR A 99 -3.05 8.33 12.83
N THR A 100 -1.92 8.53 12.16
CA THR A 100 -1.62 7.87 10.89
C THR A 100 -0.79 6.63 11.19
N TYR A 101 -1.27 5.51 10.71
CA TYR A 101 -0.56 4.24 10.84
C TYR A 101 0.03 3.83 9.50
N VAL A 102 1.17 3.18 9.55
CA VAL A 102 1.84 2.61 8.39
C VAL A 102 2.12 1.15 8.72
N GLU A 103 1.59 0.25 7.89
CA GLU A 103 1.86 -1.17 8.09
C GLU A 103 1.65 -1.94 6.79
N TRP A 104 2.17 -3.14 6.74
CA TRP A 104 1.96 -4.03 5.62
C TRP A 104 0.59 -4.70 5.74
N ASP A 105 -0.09 -4.88 4.61
CA ASP A 105 -1.34 -5.64 4.59
C ASP A 105 -1.02 -7.09 4.91
N ASN A 106 -1.66 -7.62 5.94
CA ASN A 106 -1.36 -8.96 6.41
C ASN A 106 -2.10 -10.00 5.55
N THR A 107 -1.63 -10.16 4.32
CA THR A 107 -2.17 -11.18 3.43
C THR A 107 -1.02 -11.91 2.75
N LEU A 108 -1.25 -13.16 2.39
CA LEU A 108 -0.28 -13.99 1.71
C LEU A 108 -0.46 -13.94 0.19
N SER A 109 -1.44 -13.21 -0.30
CA SER A 109 -1.77 -13.20 -1.72
C SER A 109 -1.08 -12.08 -2.50
N GLY A 110 -0.27 -11.27 -1.85
CA GLY A 110 0.40 -10.15 -2.49
C GLY A 110 -0.48 -8.92 -2.53
N SER A 111 -0.33 -8.12 -3.59
CA SER A 111 -1.07 -6.87 -3.70
C SER A 111 -2.55 -7.12 -3.99
N LYS A 112 -3.40 -6.27 -3.43
CA LYS A 112 -4.83 -6.27 -3.74
C LYS A 112 -5.19 -5.24 -4.80
N LEU A 113 -4.22 -4.49 -5.31
CA LEU A 113 -4.47 -3.50 -6.34
C LEU A 113 -4.49 -4.15 -7.71
N TRP A 114 -5.55 -3.93 -8.45
CA TRP A 114 -5.72 -4.45 -9.81
C TRP A 114 -5.44 -3.32 -10.79
N PHE A 115 -4.36 -3.46 -11.54
CA PHE A 115 -4.09 -2.55 -12.64
C PHE A 115 -3.99 -3.40 -13.89
N SER A 116 -4.63 -3.04 -14.90
CA SER A 116 -4.77 -3.85 -16.09
C SER A 116 -3.47 -4.17 -16.76
N GLU A 117 -3.64 -4.62 -16.90
CA GLU A 117 -3.00 -4.88 -17.45
C GLU A 117 -2.72 -5.37 -17.99
N SER A 118 -3.19 -5.55 -17.40
CA SER A 118 -3.18 -5.78 -17.75
C SER A 118 -2.52 -5.76 -18.31
N PHE A 119 -2.36 -5.68 -18.15
CA PHE A 119 -1.74 -5.53 -18.67
C PHE A 119 -0.91 -6.24 -19.07
N GLU A 120 -1.02 -6.70 -19.30
CA GLU A 120 -0.36 -7.28 -19.84
C GLU A 120 -0.17 -7.56 -20.50
#